data_792e653003f1091477888567d2ecf46e
#
_entry.id   792e653003f1091477888567d2ecf46e
#
_cell.length_a   1.000
_cell.length_b   1.000
_cell.length_c   1.000
_cell.angle_alpha   90.00
_cell.angle_beta   90.00
_cell.angle_gamma   90.00
#
_symmetry.space_group_name_H-M   'P 1'
#
loop_
_entity.id
_entity.type
_entity.pdbx_description
1 polymer ?
#
loop_
_entity_poly.entity_id
_entity_poly.type
_entity_poly.pdbx_seq_one_letter_code
_entity_poly.pdbx_strand_id
1 'polypeptide(L)'
;MNKKYLFLSESTLKIIAIILMTIDHIALFLLPSNSDLQIALRAIGRLSMPIFIFMNIEGIYHTRNIWKYFLRLFVLGTIIDIVGIISKYGPGNILIDFSMYTIIFYFLKQKNIKSLISIFPIAFLVLSDLQISVFGIQFFNSDYGTYGLIFALFIFLAKEISFYVCKNQANIMQIDQDYFLEEKLQGTYNVAASIAIFIATALFYVIYRID
;
A
#
# COMPACT_ATOMS: atom_id res chain seq x y z
N MET A 1 20.19 0.87 -24.46
CA MET A 1 18.96 0.44 -23.78
C MET A 1 17.79 1.29 -24.22
N ASN A 2 16.83 0.69 -24.92
CA ASN A 2 15.63 1.40 -25.38
C ASN A 2 14.68 1.65 -24.19
N LYS A 3 14.68 2.87 -23.65
CA LYS A 3 13.74 3.35 -22.59
C LYS A 3 12.29 3.47 -23.09
N LYS A 4 11.87 2.66 -24.04
CA LYS A 4 10.61 2.84 -24.79
C LYS A 4 9.34 2.34 -24.08
N TYR A 5 9.42 1.80 -22.85
CA TYR A 5 8.27 1.17 -22.19
C TYR A 5 7.95 1.69 -20.77
N LEU A 6 8.62 2.75 -20.29
CA LEU A 6 8.19 3.40 -19.05
C LEU A 6 7.19 4.51 -19.39
N PHE A 7 5.92 4.13 -19.58
CA PHE A 7 4.84 5.10 -19.82
C PHE A 7 4.59 6.01 -18.60
N LEU A 8 4.95 5.57 -17.39
CA LEU A 8 4.76 6.33 -16.16
C LEU A 8 6.03 6.25 -15.30
N SER A 9 6.67 7.38 -15.05
CA SER A 9 7.73 7.46 -14.05
C SER A 9 7.14 7.36 -12.63
N GLU A 10 7.96 6.99 -11.63
CA GLU A 10 7.52 7.02 -10.23
C GLU A 10 6.96 8.39 -9.82
N SER A 11 7.57 9.47 -10.31
CA SER A 11 7.10 10.83 -10.05
C SER A 11 5.72 11.10 -10.65
N THR A 12 5.46 10.59 -11.86
CA THR A 12 4.16 10.71 -12.52
C THR A 12 3.09 9.94 -11.75
N LEU A 13 3.39 8.72 -11.29
CA LEU A 13 2.47 7.92 -10.47
C LEU A 13 2.13 8.64 -9.14
N LYS A 14 3.13 9.25 -8.49
CA LYS A 14 2.92 10.05 -7.27
C LYS A 14 1.97 11.23 -7.51
N ILE A 15 2.17 11.96 -8.61
CA ILE A 15 1.31 13.10 -8.96
C ILE A 15 -0.13 12.62 -9.22
N ILE A 16 -0.30 11.56 -10.01
CA ILE A 16 -1.63 10.96 -10.27
C ILE A 16 -2.31 10.56 -8.97
N ALA A 17 -1.60 9.85 -8.09
CA ALA A 17 -2.15 9.41 -6.81
C ALA A 17 -2.56 10.60 -5.92
N ILE A 18 -1.77 11.68 -5.87
CA ILE A 18 -2.10 12.89 -5.12
C ILE A 18 -3.35 13.58 -5.70
N ILE A 19 -3.46 13.69 -7.03
CA ILE A 19 -4.64 14.28 -7.67
C ILE A 19 -5.89 13.46 -7.34
N LEU A 20 -5.83 12.13 -7.47
CA LEU A 20 -6.94 11.25 -7.14
C LEU A 20 -7.34 11.36 -5.66
N MET A 21 -6.37 11.36 -4.75
CA MET A 21 -6.60 11.54 -3.32
C MET A 21 -7.25 12.91 -3.03
N THR A 22 -6.82 13.96 -3.72
CA THR A 22 -7.41 15.30 -3.58
C THR A 22 -8.87 15.31 -4.04
N ILE A 23 -9.19 14.62 -5.13
CA ILE A 23 -10.57 14.46 -5.62
C ILE A 23 -11.44 13.75 -4.58
N ASP A 24 -10.93 12.67 -3.95
CA ASP A 24 -11.65 11.96 -2.87
C ASP A 24 -11.97 12.88 -1.70
N HIS A 25 -10.98 13.65 -1.23
CA HIS A 25 -11.15 14.55 -0.10
C HIS A 25 -12.09 15.74 -0.42
N ILE A 26 -12.00 16.31 -1.63
CA ILE A 26 -12.95 17.33 -2.08
C ILE A 26 -14.37 16.76 -2.07
N ALA A 27 -14.56 15.56 -2.61
CA ALA A 27 -15.86 14.92 -2.61
C ALA A 27 -16.37 14.63 -1.19
N LEU A 28 -15.47 14.18 -0.29
CA LEU A 28 -15.83 13.87 1.09
C LEU A 28 -16.26 15.09 1.89
N PHE A 29 -15.53 16.20 1.79
CA PHE A 29 -15.72 17.37 2.67
C PHE A 29 -16.62 18.45 2.08
N LEU A 30 -16.71 18.58 0.77
CA LEU A 30 -17.41 19.70 0.13
C LEU A 30 -18.73 19.32 -0.54
N LEU A 31 -19.00 18.03 -0.76
CA LEU A 31 -20.26 17.61 -1.41
C LEU A 31 -21.26 17.05 -0.39
N PRO A 32 -22.57 17.19 -0.67
CA PRO A 32 -23.61 16.60 0.15
C PRO A 32 -23.44 15.08 0.24
N SER A 33 -23.55 14.54 1.46
CA SER A 33 -23.44 13.11 1.71
C SER A 33 -24.45 12.31 0.87
N ASN A 34 -23.99 11.22 0.28
CA ASN A 34 -24.76 10.31 -0.56
C ASN A 34 -25.34 10.92 -1.85
N SER A 35 -24.83 12.06 -2.33
CA SER A 35 -25.15 12.53 -3.68
C SER A 35 -24.45 11.65 -4.73
N ASP A 36 -25.09 11.45 -5.89
CA ASP A 36 -24.52 10.66 -6.99
C ASP A 36 -23.15 11.19 -7.42
N LEU A 37 -22.98 12.52 -7.40
CA LEU A 37 -21.70 13.16 -7.71
C LEU A 37 -20.63 12.84 -6.66
N GLN A 38 -20.96 12.86 -5.37
CA GLN A 38 -20.05 12.48 -4.29
C GLN A 38 -19.60 11.03 -4.45
N ILE A 39 -20.55 10.12 -4.66
CA ILE A 39 -20.26 8.69 -4.83
C ILE A 39 -19.33 8.46 -6.03
N ALA A 40 -19.62 9.09 -7.18
CA ALA A 40 -18.80 8.96 -8.37
C ALA A 40 -17.37 9.49 -8.17
N LEU A 41 -17.21 10.70 -7.59
CA LEU A 41 -15.90 11.29 -7.36
C LEU A 41 -15.10 10.52 -6.30
N ARG A 42 -15.76 10.00 -5.26
CA ARG A 42 -15.11 9.13 -4.27
C ARG A 42 -14.66 7.80 -4.88
N ALA A 43 -15.45 7.20 -5.76
CA ALA A 43 -15.04 5.98 -6.46
C ALA A 43 -13.79 6.21 -7.31
N ILE A 44 -13.70 7.34 -8.01
CA ILE A 44 -12.50 7.73 -8.77
C ILE A 44 -11.32 8.01 -7.84
N GLY A 45 -11.55 8.78 -6.78
CA GLY A 45 -10.52 9.19 -5.82
C GLY A 45 -9.89 8.01 -5.09
N ARG A 46 -10.68 6.99 -4.77
CA ARG A 46 -10.19 5.75 -4.12
C ARG A 46 -9.21 4.95 -4.96
N LEU A 47 -9.09 5.19 -6.27
CA LEU A 47 -8.04 4.61 -7.09
C LEU A 47 -6.63 5.07 -6.67
N SER A 48 -6.52 6.12 -5.86
CA SER A 48 -5.24 6.55 -5.26
C SER A 48 -4.64 5.51 -4.33
N MET A 49 -5.47 4.77 -3.58
CA MET A 49 -5.05 3.79 -2.58
C MET A 49 -4.19 2.67 -3.18
N PRO A 50 -4.59 1.93 -4.23
CA PRO A 50 -3.74 0.93 -4.86
C PRO A 50 -2.39 1.49 -5.33
N ILE A 51 -2.37 2.70 -5.86
CA ILE A 51 -1.13 3.34 -6.32
C ILE A 51 -0.21 3.64 -5.14
N PHE A 52 -0.73 4.18 -4.05
CA PHE A 52 0.07 4.45 -2.85
C PHE A 52 0.57 3.17 -2.18
N ILE A 53 -0.23 2.10 -2.11
CA ILE A 53 0.23 0.80 -1.59
C ILE A 53 1.35 0.25 -2.48
N PHE A 54 1.20 0.29 -3.80
CA PHE A 54 2.27 -0.11 -4.72
C PHE A 54 3.56 0.66 -4.45
N MET A 55 3.48 1.98 -4.33
CA MET A 55 4.64 2.82 -4.04
C MET A 55 5.23 2.57 -2.64
N ASN A 56 4.39 2.21 -1.65
CA ASN A 56 4.87 1.84 -0.33
C ASN A 56 5.71 0.56 -0.39
N ILE A 57 5.22 -0.48 -1.08
CA ILE A 57 5.97 -1.72 -1.29
C ILE A 57 7.27 -1.45 -2.06
N GLU A 58 7.24 -0.67 -3.15
CA GLU A 58 8.45 -0.27 -3.86
C GLU A 58 9.44 0.45 -2.94
N GLY A 59 8.95 1.36 -2.11
CA GLY A 59 9.75 2.09 -1.13
C GLY A 59 10.53 1.17 -0.18
N ILE A 60 9.94 0.04 0.25
CA ILE A 60 10.60 -0.95 1.12
C ILE A 60 11.83 -1.58 0.43
N TYR A 61 11.76 -1.79 -0.87
CA TYR A 61 12.86 -2.40 -1.63
C TYR A 61 13.97 -1.41 -1.98
N HIS A 62 13.64 -0.13 -2.16
CA HIS A 62 14.59 0.88 -2.63
C HIS A 62 15.13 1.80 -1.52
N THR A 63 14.55 1.77 -0.31
CA THR A 63 15.02 2.63 0.77
C THR A 63 16.35 2.18 1.35
N ARG A 64 17.25 3.15 1.58
CA ARG A 64 18.53 2.88 2.28
C ARG A 64 18.37 2.68 3.77
N ASN A 65 17.32 3.25 4.36
CA ASN A 65 17.06 3.19 5.80
C ASN A 65 15.57 3.06 6.07
N ILE A 66 15.15 1.83 6.37
CA ILE A 66 13.74 1.51 6.61
C ILE A 66 13.15 2.23 7.81
N TRP A 67 13.96 2.44 8.87
CA TRP A 67 13.49 3.12 10.07
C TRP A 67 13.18 4.59 9.82
N LYS A 68 14.00 5.28 9.00
CA LYS A 68 13.69 6.65 8.57
C LYS A 68 12.44 6.70 7.69
N TYR A 69 12.24 5.70 6.84
CA TYR A 69 11.05 5.61 6.00
C TYR A 69 9.80 5.37 6.86
N PHE A 70 9.84 4.39 7.75
CA PHE A 70 8.78 4.14 8.74
C PHE A 70 8.45 5.38 9.56
N LEU A 71 9.46 6.01 10.18
CA LEU A 71 9.25 7.17 11.05
C LEU A 71 8.61 8.35 10.31
N ARG A 72 8.95 8.59 9.05
CA ARG A 72 8.30 9.66 8.26
C ARG A 72 6.81 9.40 8.10
N LEU A 73 6.42 8.18 7.76
CA LEU A 73 5.01 7.82 7.60
C LEU A 73 4.28 7.87 8.95
N PHE A 74 4.88 7.30 9.98
CA PHE A 74 4.29 7.21 11.31
C PHE A 74 4.10 8.59 11.95
N VAL A 75 5.12 9.44 11.92
CA VAL A 75 5.04 10.80 12.51
C VAL A 75 4.02 11.65 11.76
N LEU A 76 4.04 11.64 10.41
CA LEU A 76 3.05 12.37 9.63
C LEU A 76 1.64 11.84 9.88
N GLY A 77 1.46 10.52 9.93
CA GLY A 77 0.18 9.91 10.26
C GLY A 77 -0.32 10.32 11.64
N THR A 78 0.54 10.28 12.65
CA THR A 78 0.19 10.70 14.01
C THR A 78 -0.22 12.18 14.08
N ILE A 79 0.47 13.07 13.35
CA ILE A 79 0.10 14.48 13.27
C ILE A 79 -1.30 14.65 12.66
N ILE A 80 -1.59 13.92 11.58
CA ILE A 80 -2.91 13.96 10.92
C ILE A 80 -3.99 13.43 11.86
N ASP A 81 -3.75 12.34 12.60
CA ASP A 81 -4.69 11.82 13.59
C ASP A 81 -4.98 12.82 14.70
N ILE A 82 -3.94 13.48 15.23
CA ILE A 82 -4.13 14.53 16.23
C ILE A 82 -5.00 15.67 15.68
N VAL A 83 -4.75 16.14 14.47
CA VAL A 83 -5.57 17.15 13.80
C VAL A 83 -6.99 16.65 13.60
N GLY A 84 -7.17 15.39 13.19
CA GLY A 84 -8.48 14.75 13.02
C GLY A 84 -9.28 14.71 14.33
N ILE A 85 -8.65 14.36 15.44
CA ILE A 85 -9.27 14.36 16.78
C ILE A 85 -9.68 15.77 17.19
N ILE A 86 -8.80 16.77 17.02
CA ILE A 86 -9.08 18.17 17.37
C ILE A 86 -10.24 18.72 16.52
N SER A 87 -10.28 18.36 15.25
CA SER A 87 -11.29 18.78 14.29
C SER A 87 -12.60 17.99 14.38
N LYS A 88 -12.68 17.00 15.30
CA LYS A 88 -13.84 16.11 15.51
C LYS A 88 -14.17 15.19 14.30
N TYR A 89 -13.26 15.03 13.36
CA TYR A 89 -13.40 14.05 12.27
C TYR A 89 -13.02 12.64 12.69
N GLY A 90 -12.40 12.49 13.87
CA GLY A 90 -11.91 11.22 14.39
C GLY A 90 -10.48 10.90 13.94
N PRO A 91 -9.84 9.95 14.62
CA PRO A 91 -8.55 9.40 14.23
C PRO A 91 -8.72 8.34 13.14
N GLY A 92 -7.63 8.00 12.48
CA GLY A 92 -7.53 6.99 11.43
C GLY A 92 -7.12 7.61 10.10
N ASN A 93 -5.95 7.21 9.63
CA ASN A 93 -5.47 7.64 8.32
C ASN A 93 -4.54 6.59 7.69
N ILE A 94 -4.50 6.61 6.37
CA ILE A 94 -3.75 5.67 5.54
C ILE A 94 -2.23 5.68 5.79
N LEU A 95 -1.65 6.76 6.34
CA LEU A 95 -0.21 6.83 6.61
C LEU A 95 0.20 5.96 7.79
N ILE A 96 -0.67 5.81 8.79
CA ILE A 96 -0.48 4.85 9.88
C ILE A 96 -0.48 3.44 9.30
N ASP A 97 -1.43 3.10 8.43
CA ASP A 97 -1.48 1.81 7.76
C ASP A 97 -0.21 1.52 6.97
N PHE A 98 0.25 2.49 6.17
CA PHE A 98 1.49 2.36 5.40
C PHE A 98 2.72 2.19 6.29
N SER A 99 2.75 2.83 7.46
CA SER A 99 3.83 2.62 8.42
C SER A 99 3.82 1.18 8.94
N MET A 100 2.65 0.61 9.25
CA MET A 100 2.51 -0.79 9.68
C MET A 100 2.88 -1.75 8.55
N TYR A 101 2.38 -1.54 7.32
CA TYR A 101 2.77 -2.35 6.16
C TYR A 101 4.28 -2.32 5.91
N THR A 102 4.92 -1.16 6.08
CA THR A 102 6.38 -1.02 5.94
C THR A 102 7.13 -1.96 6.87
N ILE A 103 6.75 -2.04 8.13
CA ILE A 103 7.39 -2.93 9.12
C ILE A 103 7.07 -4.39 8.82
N ILE A 104 5.81 -4.71 8.53
CA ILE A 104 5.38 -6.08 8.20
C ILE A 104 6.21 -6.64 7.05
N PHE A 105 6.21 -5.99 5.90
CA PHE A 105 6.87 -6.51 4.71
C PHE A 105 8.38 -6.42 4.76
N TYR A 106 8.95 -5.46 5.49
CA TYR A 106 10.39 -5.43 5.74
C TYR A 106 10.86 -6.68 6.50
N PHE A 107 10.15 -7.08 7.55
CA PHE A 107 10.53 -8.26 8.32
C PHE A 107 10.18 -9.57 7.59
N LEU A 108 9.06 -9.64 6.87
CA LEU A 108 8.73 -10.80 6.04
C LEU A 108 9.77 -11.05 4.94
N LYS A 109 10.30 -9.98 4.33
CA LYS A 109 11.35 -10.08 3.32
C LYS A 109 12.63 -10.73 3.85
N GLN A 110 12.95 -10.62 5.15
CA GLN A 110 14.17 -11.19 5.73
C GLN A 110 14.14 -12.72 5.81
N LYS A 111 12.98 -13.37 5.75
CA LYS A 111 12.79 -14.84 5.73
C LYS A 111 13.52 -15.55 6.88
N ASN A 112 13.62 -14.93 8.05
CA ASN A 112 14.27 -15.46 9.25
C ASN A 112 13.37 -15.28 10.48
N ILE A 113 13.85 -15.68 11.68
CA ILE A 113 13.10 -15.57 12.93
C ILE A 113 12.62 -14.13 13.23
N LYS A 114 13.30 -13.12 12.70
CA LYS A 114 12.86 -11.71 12.85
C LYS A 114 11.52 -11.43 12.16
N SER A 115 11.10 -12.28 11.24
CA SER A 115 9.75 -12.16 10.63
C SER A 115 8.63 -12.23 11.66
N LEU A 116 8.86 -12.84 12.82
CA LEU A 116 7.89 -12.86 13.93
C LEU A 116 7.57 -11.45 14.47
N ILE A 117 8.44 -10.47 14.26
CA ILE A 117 8.19 -9.07 14.67
C ILE A 117 6.99 -8.50 13.90
N SER A 118 6.69 -8.99 12.69
CA SER A 118 5.52 -8.58 11.93
C SER A 118 4.18 -8.90 12.61
N ILE A 119 4.17 -9.81 13.59
CA ILE A 119 2.95 -10.15 14.33
C ILE A 119 2.40 -8.93 15.07
N PHE A 120 3.25 -8.06 15.63
CA PHE A 120 2.83 -6.88 16.38
C PHE A 120 2.05 -5.87 15.51
N PRO A 121 2.57 -5.40 14.36
CA PRO A 121 1.80 -4.48 13.52
C PRO A 121 0.60 -5.18 12.84
N ILE A 122 0.63 -6.48 12.58
CA ILE A 122 -0.55 -7.23 12.12
C ILE A 122 -1.62 -7.23 13.21
N ALA A 123 -1.24 -7.53 14.46
CA ALA A 123 -2.18 -7.47 15.58
C ALA A 123 -2.79 -6.07 15.77
N PHE A 124 -1.97 -5.01 15.59
CA PHE A 124 -2.48 -3.63 15.61
C PHE A 124 -3.60 -3.42 14.57
N LEU A 125 -3.40 -3.84 13.32
CA LEU A 125 -4.39 -3.70 12.26
C LEU A 125 -5.66 -4.51 12.53
N VAL A 126 -5.52 -5.74 13.02
CA VAL A 126 -6.66 -6.58 13.41
C VAL A 126 -7.47 -5.96 14.55
N LEU A 127 -6.79 -5.45 15.58
CA LEU A 127 -7.44 -4.79 16.70
C LEU A 127 -8.14 -3.48 16.29
N SER A 128 -7.58 -2.78 15.31
CA SER A 128 -8.20 -1.61 14.69
C SER A 128 -9.52 -1.98 14.00
N ASP A 129 -9.51 -3.03 13.17
CA ASP A 129 -10.72 -3.49 12.46
C ASP A 129 -11.81 -3.99 13.40
N LEU A 130 -11.43 -4.59 14.55
CA LEU A 130 -12.36 -5.00 15.60
C LEU A 130 -12.91 -3.81 16.41
N GLN A 131 -12.46 -2.59 16.14
CA GLN A 131 -12.86 -1.36 16.81
C GLN A 131 -12.80 -1.45 18.35
N ILE A 132 -11.79 -2.15 18.87
CA ILE A 132 -11.61 -2.35 20.29
C ILE A 132 -11.31 -1.02 20.97
N SER A 133 -12.20 -0.61 21.87
CA SER A 133 -12.00 0.55 22.73
C SER A 133 -11.63 0.12 24.15
N VAL A 134 -10.65 0.80 24.74
CA VAL A 134 -10.26 0.64 26.13
C VAL A 134 -10.60 1.94 26.86
N PHE A 135 -11.41 1.87 27.91
CA PHE A 135 -11.94 3.04 28.64
C PHE A 135 -12.67 4.06 27.74
N GLY A 136 -13.34 3.59 26.66
CA GLY A 136 -14.06 4.46 25.72
C GLY A 136 -13.18 5.23 24.75
N ILE A 137 -11.86 4.96 24.73
CA ILE A 137 -10.92 5.53 23.78
C ILE A 137 -10.51 4.45 22.77
N GLN A 138 -10.66 4.74 21.51
CA GLN A 138 -10.13 3.89 20.43
C GLN A 138 -8.64 4.18 20.26
N PHE A 139 -7.79 3.31 20.79
CA PHE A 139 -6.34 3.44 20.66
C PHE A 139 -5.81 2.93 19.31
N PHE A 140 -6.57 2.03 18.68
CA PHE A 140 -6.20 1.43 17.42
C PHE A 140 -7.13 2.00 16.35
N ASN A 141 -6.59 2.79 15.45
CA ASN A 141 -7.34 3.36 14.35
C ASN A 141 -6.55 3.27 13.07
N SER A 142 -7.18 2.71 12.08
CA SER A 142 -6.68 2.46 10.75
C SER A 142 -7.76 2.87 9.76
N ASP A 143 -7.37 3.32 8.58
CA ASP A 143 -8.31 3.70 7.52
C ASP A 143 -8.70 2.47 6.67
N TYR A 144 -7.70 1.64 6.35
CA TYR A 144 -7.88 0.44 5.52
C TYR A 144 -7.58 -0.89 6.23
N GLY A 145 -6.96 -0.86 7.41
CA GLY A 145 -6.76 -2.01 8.28
C GLY A 145 -6.16 -3.24 7.61
N THR A 146 -6.68 -4.40 7.97
CA THR A 146 -6.30 -5.70 7.42
C THR A 146 -6.65 -5.81 5.94
N TYR A 147 -7.62 -5.07 5.49
CA TYR A 147 -8.06 -5.04 4.11
C TYR A 147 -6.96 -4.49 3.18
N GLY A 148 -6.42 -3.32 3.51
CA GLY A 148 -5.27 -2.75 2.82
C GLY A 148 -4.03 -3.61 2.96
N LEU A 149 -3.87 -4.34 4.08
CA LEU A 149 -2.79 -5.30 4.28
C LEU A 149 -2.87 -6.46 3.28
N ILE A 150 -4.07 -7.03 3.07
CA ILE A 150 -4.27 -8.10 2.07
C ILE A 150 -3.91 -7.60 0.68
N PHE A 151 -4.32 -6.38 0.34
CA PHE A 151 -3.97 -5.75 -0.92
C PHE A 151 -2.45 -5.59 -1.09
N ALA A 152 -1.79 -5.07 -0.07
CA ALA A 152 -0.34 -4.91 -0.03
C ALA A 152 0.38 -6.27 -0.13
N LEU A 153 -0.18 -7.33 0.48
CA LEU A 153 0.34 -8.69 0.41
C LEU A 153 0.33 -9.22 -1.03
N PHE A 154 -0.73 -8.99 -1.81
CA PHE A 154 -0.76 -9.40 -3.22
C PHE A 154 0.36 -8.74 -4.02
N ILE A 155 0.61 -7.44 -3.83
CA ILE A 155 1.69 -6.73 -4.53
C ILE A 155 3.06 -7.25 -4.08
N PHE A 156 3.24 -7.46 -2.78
CA PHE A 156 4.48 -8.01 -2.22
C PHE A 156 4.77 -9.41 -2.77
N LEU A 157 3.78 -10.31 -2.79
CA LEU A 157 3.92 -11.65 -3.34
C LEU A 157 4.20 -11.61 -4.84
N ALA A 158 3.54 -10.73 -5.60
CA ALA A 158 3.81 -10.56 -7.02
C ALA A 158 5.29 -10.23 -7.26
N LYS A 159 5.89 -9.38 -6.42
CA LYS A 159 7.30 -9.03 -6.50
C LYS A 159 8.22 -10.20 -6.12
N GLU A 160 7.95 -10.88 -5.03
CA GLU A 160 8.74 -12.04 -4.59
C GLU A 160 8.70 -13.19 -5.61
N ILE A 161 7.51 -13.48 -6.16
CA ILE A 161 7.33 -14.50 -7.19
C ILE A 161 8.09 -14.12 -8.47
N SER A 162 7.99 -12.86 -8.91
CA SER A 162 8.71 -12.38 -10.10
C SER A 162 10.22 -12.52 -9.92
N PHE A 163 10.72 -12.19 -8.73
CA PHE A 163 12.14 -12.35 -8.39
C PHE A 163 12.57 -13.81 -8.44
N TYR A 164 11.76 -14.70 -7.86
CA TYR A 164 12.02 -16.13 -7.87
C TYR A 164 12.02 -16.72 -9.30
N VAL A 165 11.03 -16.36 -10.11
CA VAL A 165 10.91 -16.82 -11.50
C VAL A 165 12.10 -16.36 -12.34
N CYS A 166 12.47 -15.07 -12.27
CA CYS A 166 13.62 -14.54 -13.02
C CYS A 166 14.93 -15.21 -12.58
N LYS A 167 15.14 -15.42 -11.29
CA LYS A 167 16.32 -16.10 -10.78
C LYS A 167 16.41 -17.55 -11.26
N ASN A 168 15.29 -18.26 -11.27
CA ASN A 168 15.25 -19.64 -11.75
C ASN A 168 15.50 -19.74 -13.25
N GLN A 169 14.95 -18.80 -14.04
CA GLN A 169 15.20 -18.73 -15.48
C GLN A 169 16.67 -18.44 -15.79
N ALA A 170 17.32 -17.53 -15.06
CA ALA A 170 18.74 -17.22 -15.21
C ALA A 170 19.60 -18.46 -14.96
N ASN A 171 19.28 -19.26 -13.92
CA ASN A 171 19.96 -20.51 -13.63
C ASN A 171 19.81 -21.54 -14.77
N ILE A 172 18.61 -21.72 -15.31
CA ILE A 172 18.33 -22.67 -16.40
C ILE A 172 19.11 -22.25 -17.66
N MET A 173 19.18 -20.95 -17.95
CA MET A 173 19.87 -20.40 -19.13
C MET A 173 21.39 -20.27 -18.94
N GLN A 174 21.91 -20.56 -17.74
CA GLN A 174 23.33 -20.37 -17.38
C GLN A 174 23.85 -18.94 -17.64
N ILE A 175 22.97 -17.94 -17.48
CA ILE A 175 23.28 -16.52 -17.62
C ILE A 175 23.59 -15.94 -16.24
N ASP A 176 24.41 -14.89 -16.20
CA ASP A 176 24.66 -14.15 -14.96
C ASP A 176 23.33 -13.67 -14.36
N GLN A 177 23.11 -14.06 -13.10
CA GLN A 177 21.85 -13.80 -12.39
C GLN A 177 21.62 -12.29 -12.22
N ASP A 178 22.67 -11.52 -11.92
CA ASP A 178 22.54 -10.09 -11.68
C ASP A 178 22.17 -9.34 -12.97
N TYR A 179 22.79 -9.70 -14.09
CA TYR A 179 22.45 -9.12 -15.39
C TYR A 179 21.01 -9.46 -15.82
N PHE A 180 20.61 -10.72 -15.67
CA PHE A 180 19.27 -11.17 -16.05
C PHE A 180 18.18 -10.54 -15.17
N LEU A 181 18.44 -10.41 -13.87
CA LEU A 181 17.52 -9.76 -12.94
C LEU A 181 17.37 -8.27 -13.26
N GLU A 182 18.44 -7.58 -13.61
CA GLU A 182 18.37 -6.16 -13.98
C GLU A 182 17.55 -5.93 -15.24
N GLU A 183 17.68 -6.82 -16.26
CA GLU A 183 17.03 -6.66 -17.55
C GLU A 183 15.56 -7.16 -17.56
N LYS A 184 15.28 -8.33 -16.96
CA LYS A 184 14.00 -9.03 -17.08
C LYS A 184 13.07 -8.85 -15.89
N LEU A 185 13.61 -8.68 -14.68
CA LEU A 185 12.82 -8.59 -13.48
C LEU A 185 11.77 -7.47 -13.54
N GLN A 186 12.17 -6.30 -14.04
CA GLN A 186 11.28 -5.14 -14.10
C GLN A 186 10.05 -5.43 -14.98
N GLY A 187 10.25 -6.07 -16.14
CA GLY A 187 9.15 -6.42 -17.05
C GLY A 187 8.19 -7.45 -16.43
N THR A 188 8.76 -8.54 -15.91
CA THR A 188 7.98 -9.62 -15.26
C THR A 188 7.22 -9.11 -14.05
N TYR A 189 7.86 -8.30 -13.23
CA TYR A 189 7.25 -7.70 -12.05
C TYR A 189 6.12 -6.74 -12.43
N ASN A 190 6.31 -5.89 -13.41
CA ASN A 190 5.28 -4.94 -13.84
C ASN A 190 4.00 -5.66 -14.29
N VAL A 191 4.13 -6.76 -15.02
CA VAL A 191 2.99 -7.59 -15.42
C VAL A 191 2.32 -8.24 -14.20
N ALA A 192 3.10 -8.89 -13.34
CA ALA A 192 2.58 -9.54 -12.13
C ALA A 192 1.92 -8.52 -11.18
N ALA A 193 2.54 -7.37 -10.96
CA ALA A 193 1.98 -6.30 -10.13
C ALA A 193 0.67 -5.74 -10.73
N SER A 194 0.61 -5.55 -12.05
CA SER A 194 -0.61 -5.08 -12.71
C SER A 194 -1.76 -6.06 -12.54
N ILE A 195 -1.50 -7.37 -12.68
CA ILE A 195 -2.49 -8.42 -12.45
C ILE A 195 -2.93 -8.43 -10.97
N ALA A 196 -1.98 -8.35 -10.04
CA ALA A 196 -2.27 -8.32 -8.61
C ALA A 196 -3.12 -7.11 -8.21
N ILE A 197 -2.80 -5.92 -8.74
CA ILE A 197 -3.56 -4.69 -8.53
C ILE A 197 -4.98 -4.84 -9.10
N PHE A 198 -5.11 -5.39 -10.31
CA PHE A 198 -6.42 -5.60 -10.94
C PHE A 198 -7.29 -6.55 -10.11
N ILE A 199 -6.76 -7.71 -9.71
CA ILE A 199 -7.49 -8.68 -8.87
C ILE A 199 -7.89 -8.06 -7.54
N ALA A 200 -6.97 -7.38 -6.87
CA ALA A 200 -7.22 -6.76 -5.58
C ALA A 200 -8.27 -5.64 -5.70
N THR A 201 -8.22 -4.82 -6.75
CA THR A 201 -9.21 -3.76 -7.00
C THR A 201 -10.59 -4.35 -7.30
N ALA A 202 -10.65 -5.45 -8.06
CA ALA A 202 -11.91 -6.14 -8.35
C ALA A 202 -12.51 -6.75 -7.08
N LEU A 203 -11.70 -7.39 -6.24
CA LEU A 203 -12.14 -7.92 -4.95
C LEU A 203 -12.63 -6.79 -4.03
N PHE A 204 -11.91 -5.68 -4.00
CA PHE A 204 -12.31 -4.50 -3.26
C PHE A 204 -13.70 -4.02 -3.69
N TYR A 205 -13.91 -3.87 -4.98
CA TYR A 205 -15.19 -3.39 -5.50
C TYR A 205 -16.34 -4.35 -5.16
N VAL A 206 -16.10 -5.66 -5.23
CA VAL A 206 -17.12 -6.67 -4.91
C VAL A 206 -17.50 -6.63 -3.44
N ILE A 207 -16.52 -6.56 -2.54
CA ILE A 207 -16.75 -6.56 -1.09
C ILE A 207 -17.43 -5.27 -0.64
N TYR A 208 -17.00 -4.13 -1.16
CA TYR A 208 -17.56 -2.82 -0.79
C TYR A 208 -18.98 -2.54 -1.33
N ARG A 209 -19.45 -3.36 -2.27
CA ARG A 209 -20.81 -3.26 -2.81
C ARG A 209 -21.81 -4.17 -2.09
N ILE A 210 -21.29 -5.03 -1.19
CA ILE A 210 -22.14 -5.95 -0.41
C ILE A 210 -22.62 -5.28 0.90
N ASP A 211 -21.97 -4.17 1.32
CA ASP A 211 -22.38 -3.31 2.43
C ASP A 211 -23.08 -2.04 1.91
#